data_2a8871f2e9804eb54ed19040643145ef
#
_entry.id   2a8871f2e9804eb54ed19040643145ef
#
_cell.length_a   1.000
_cell.length_b   1.000
_cell.length_c   1.000
_cell.angle_alpha   90.00
_cell.angle_beta   90.00
_cell.angle_gamma   90.00
#
_symmetry.space_group_name_H-M   'P 1'
#
loop_
_entity.id
_entity.type
_entity.pdbx_description
1 polymer ?
#
loop_
_entity_poly.entity_id
_entity_poly.type
_entity_poly.pdbx_seq_one_letter_code
_entity_poly.pdbx_strand_id
1 'polypeptide(L)'
;EIQMCNDDPGWRIFFNTLQGLFHHHPVKIDIAGTIESIAQITPELLYRCYHTFYNLHNMVLSVAGNCKVDEVVALADKLLKPCEDMQLECIFPEEPMEIVRAETVETAPIGTTMFVLGYKCKPASGLENLKKELLATLALKVLTHVTSPLYQGMLKDGLINETFSTEIFNGDDFFVAMLEGESKDPHAVRERIFAAVEDAAKNGLDETLFENSRKNAYGSLIMKFNNVEAVANLMINSAMSGIAPFDTVTMLSSLTIEDANRWLREE
;
A
#
# COMPACT_ATOMS: atom_id res chain seq x y z
N GLU A 1 -17.53 -16.32 5.38
CA GLU A 1 -16.53 -15.23 5.22
C GLU A 1 -16.98 -14.16 4.23
N ILE A 2 -17.46 -14.47 3.02
CA ILE A 2 -18.00 -13.47 2.07
C ILE A 2 -19.04 -12.57 2.74
N GLN A 3 -19.98 -13.15 3.49
CA GLN A 3 -20.99 -12.36 4.21
C GLN A 3 -20.34 -11.44 5.27
N MET A 4 -19.32 -11.90 5.96
CA MET A 4 -18.56 -11.10 6.93
C MET A 4 -17.87 -9.90 6.24
N CYS A 5 -17.23 -10.11 5.09
CA CYS A 5 -16.64 -9.05 4.29
C CYS A 5 -17.71 -8.06 3.79
N ASN A 6 -18.86 -8.56 3.32
CA ASN A 6 -19.98 -7.72 2.88
C ASN A 6 -20.60 -6.89 4.01
N ASP A 7 -20.54 -7.39 5.25
CA ASP A 7 -21.05 -6.69 6.43
C ASP A 7 -20.03 -5.69 7.02
N ASP A 8 -18.77 -5.71 6.56
CA ASP A 8 -17.71 -4.78 6.97
C ASP A 8 -17.71 -3.51 6.09
N PRO A 9 -18.09 -2.35 6.62
CA PRO A 9 -18.09 -1.10 5.86
C PRO A 9 -16.69 -0.68 5.40
N GLY A 10 -15.63 -0.99 6.16
CA GLY A 10 -14.25 -0.69 5.80
C GLY A 10 -13.82 -1.49 4.57
N TRP A 11 -14.13 -2.79 4.54
CA TRP A 11 -13.89 -3.65 3.38
C TRP A 11 -14.60 -3.13 2.12
N ARG A 12 -15.88 -2.81 2.26
CA ARG A 12 -16.72 -2.33 1.14
C ARG A 12 -16.22 -1.01 0.57
N ILE A 13 -15.90 -0.03 1.42
CA ILE A 13 -15.43 1.28 0.94
C ILE A 13 -14.06 1.16 0.26
N PHE A 14 -13.18 0.29 0.74
CA PHE A 14 -11.89 0.02 0.12
C PHE A 14 -12.06 -0.52 -1.31
N PHE A 15 -12.83 -1.59 -1.51
CA PHE A 15 -13.05 -2.13 -2.84
C PHE A 15 -13.88 -1.21 -3.75
N ASN A 16 -14.83 -0.46 -3.20
CA ASN A 16 -15.53 0.58 -3.96
C ASN A 16 -14.58 1.66 -4.46
N THR A 17 -13.57 2.03 -3.67
CA THR A 17 -12.53 2.97 -4.08
C THR A 17 -11.71 2.40 -5.23
N LEU A 18 -11.22 1.17 -5.12
CA LEU A 18 -10.45 0.52 -6.19
C LEU A 18 -11.29 0.35 -7.49
N GLN A 19 -12.57 0.00 -7.38
CA GLN A 19 -13.48 -0.09 -8.52
C GLN A 19 -13.77 1.29 -9.17
N GLY A 20 -13.68 2.36 -8.38
CA GLY A 20 -13.76 3.73 -8.88
C GLY A 20 -12.51 4.17 -9.62
N LEU A 21 -11.34 3.67 -9.22
CA LEU A 21 -10.03 4.06 -9.76
C LEU A 21 -9.61 3.25 -10.99
N PHE A 22 -9.90 1.93 -11.04
CA PHE A 22 -9.33 1.01 -12.04
C PHE A 22 -10.36 0.51 -13.03
N HIS A 23 -10.01 0.58 -14.32
CA HIS A 23 -10.84 0.07 -15.42
C HIS A 23 -10.66 -1.43 -15.62
N HIS A 24 -9.43 -1.91 -15.69
CA HIS A 24 -9.11 -3.28 -16.10
C HIS A 24 -8.26 -4.03 -15.09
N HIS A 25 -7.51 -3.32 -14.25
CA HIS A 25 -6.57 -3.91 -13.30
C HIS A 25 -7.27 -4.83 -12.30
N PRO A 26 -6.77 -6.07 -12.09
CA PRO A 26 -7.41 -7.05 -11.20
C PRO A 26 -7.41 -6.64 -9.71
N VAL A 27 -6.59 -5.68 -9.30
CA VAL A 27 -6.55 -5.17 -7.91
C VAL A 27 -7.92 -4.69 -7.41
N LYS A 28 -8.82 -4.29 -8.30
CA LYS A 28 -10.19 -3.87 -7.96
C LYS A 28 -11.15 -5.02 -7.63
N ILE A 29 -10.72 -6.27 -7.88
CA ILE A 29 -11.55 -7.46 -7.66
C ILE A 29 -11.42 -7.86 -6.19
N ASP A 30 -12.55 -8.02 -5.52
CA ASP A 30 -12.58 -8.49 -4.14
C ASP A 30 -11.95 -9.89 -4.04
N ILE A 31 -10.91 -10.03 -3.24
CA ILE A 31 -10.19 -11.30 -3.03
C ILE A 31 -11.04 -12.37 -2.35
N ALA A 32 -12.09 -11.98 -1.61
CA ALA A 32 -13.05 -12.92 -1.04
C ALA A 32 -13.92 -13.59 -2.12
N GLY A 33 -14.00 -12.98 -3.31
CA GLY A 33 -14.84 -13.44 -4.40
C GLY A 33 -16.32 -13.25 -4.14
N THR A 34 -17.12 -13.92 -4.96
CA THR A 34 -18.59 -13.97 -4.80
C THR A 34 -19.05 -15.40 -4.63
N ILE A 35 -20.29 -15.61 -4.16
CA ILE A 35 -20.90 -16.94 -4.05
C ILE A 35 -20.84 -17.67 -5.39
N GLU A 36 -21.11 -16.95 -6.50
CA GLU A 36 -21.10 -17.49 -7.85
C GLU A 36 -19.69 -17.89 -8.31
N SER A 37 -18.67 -17.06 -8.00
CA SER A 37 -17.27 -17.36 -8.38
C SER A 37 -16.71 -18.53 -7.59
N ILE A 38 -17.00 -18.61 -6.28
CA ILE A 38 -16.56 -19.71 -5.44
C ILE A 38 -17.22 -21.02 -5.83
N ALA A 39 -18.51 -21.01 -6.22
CA ALA A 39 -19.22 -22.20 -6.68
C ALA A 39 -18.61 -22.83 -7.95
N GLN A 40 -17.78 -22.09 -8.69
CA GLN A 40 -17.05 -22.60 -9.87
C GLN A 40 -15.70 -23.23 -9.54
N ILE A 41 -15.23 -23.12 -8.29
CA ILE A 41 -13.95 -23.68 -7.87
C ILE A 41 -14.10 -25.20 -7.69
N THR A 42 -13.35 -25.95 -8.47
CA THR A 42 -13.29 -27.41 -8.38
C THR A 42 -11.97 -27.87 -7.75
N PRO A 43 -11.87 -29.11 -7.23
CA PRO A 43 -10.61 -29.66 -6.76
C PRO A 43 -9.52 -29.61 -7.82
N GLU A 44 -9.86 -29.89 -9.08
CA GLU A 44 -8.92 -29.89 -10.21
C GLU A 44 -8.36 -28.50 -10.45
N LEU A 45 -9.21 -27.44 -10.35
CA LEU A 45 -8.78 -26.05 -10.45
C LEU A 45 -7.80 -25.69 -9.32
N LEU A 46 -8.14 -26.08 -8.08
CA LEU A 46 -7.26 -25.84 -6.93
C LEU A 46 -5.91 -26.51 -7.07
N TYR A 47 -5.89 -27.80 -7.46
CA TYR A 47 -4.62 -28.50 -7.71
C TYR A 47 -3.83 -27.89 -8.86
N ARG A 48 -4.48 -27.43 -9.92
CA ARG A 48 -3.81 -26.72 -11.01
C ARG A 48 -3.16 -25.44 -10.51
N CYS A 49 -3.87 -24.60 -9.75
CA CYS A 49 -3.32 -23.39 -9.13
C CYS A 49 -2.16 -23.73 -8.19
N TYR A 50 -2.32 -24.75 -7.35
CA TYR A 50 -1.26 -25.21 -6.45
C TYR A 50 0.00 -25.59 -7.22
N HIS A 51 -0.09 -26.47 -8.22
CA HIS A 51 1.07 -26.91 -9.00
C HIS A 51 1.69 -25.79 -9.84
N THR A 52 0.91 -24.79 -10.22
CA THR A 52 1.41 -23.62 -10.96
C THR A 52 2.18 -22.67 -10.06
N PHE A 53 1.62 -22.27 -8.92
CA PHE A 53 2.16 -21.19 -8.12
C PHE A 53 3.09 -21.65 -6.99
N TYR A 54 2.90 -22.86 -6.45
CA TYR A 54 3.74 -23.42 -5.38
C TYR A 54 4.94 -24.17 -5.98
N ASN A 55 5.74 -23.44 -6.73
CA ASN A 55 6.97 -23.90 -7.34
C ASN A 55 8.15 -23.24 -6.64
N LEU A 56 9.25 -23.96 -6.37
CA LEU A 56 10.41 -23.44 -5.65
C LEU A 56 11.05 -22.22 -6.35
N HIS A 57 10.94 -22.13 -7.68
CA HIS A 57 11.40 -20.96 -8.44
C HIS A 57 10.50 -19.71 -8.26
N ASN A 58 9.28 -19.90 -7.75
CA ASN A 58 8.31 -18.83 -7.45
C ASN A 58 8.18 -18.55 -5.95
N MET A 59 9.09 -19.03 -5.12
CA MET A 59 9.00 -18.94 -3.67
C MET A 59 10.28 -18.37 -3.05
N VAL A 60 10.13 -17.64 -1.96
CA VAL A 60 11.24 -17.12 -1.16
C VAL A 60 11.13 -17.67 0.25
N LEU A 61 12.21 -18.28 0.75
CA LEU A 61 12.35 -18.70 2.14
C LEU A 61 13.18 -17.68 2.90
N SER A 62 12.60 -17.03 3.88
CA SER A 62 13.32 -16.16 4.81
C SER A 62 13.29 -16.74 6.22
N VAL A 63 14.43 -16.76 6.86
CA VAL A 63 14.58 -17.23 8.24
C VAL A 63 15.36 -16.20 9.04
N ALA A 64 14.76 -15.68 10.09
CA ALA A 64 15.41 -14.75 11.02
C ALA A 64 15.33 -15.29 12.45
N GLY A 65 16.41 -15.17 13.21
CA GLY A 65 16.47 -15.64 14.59
C GLY A 65 17.85 -16.11 14.98
N ASN A 66 17.95 -16.80 16.12
CA ASN A 66 19.20 -17.40 16.58
C ASN A 66 19.43 -18.76 15.88
N CYS A 67 19.79 -18.72 14.61
CA CYS A 67 20.06 -19.89 13.78
C CYS A 67 21.38 -19.73 13.03
N LYS A 68 22.00 -20.87 12.64
CA LYS A 68 23.16 -20.85 11.78
C LYS A 68 22.72 -21.03 10.32
N VAL A 69 23.16 -20.12 9.47
CA VAL A 69 22.81 -20.09 8.05
C VAL A 69 23.08 -21.43 7.38
N ASP A 70 24.28 -22.01 7.59
CA ASP A 70 24.68 -23.27 6.99
C ASP A 70 23.77 -24.46 7.38
N GLU A 71 23.29 -24.48 8.63
CA GLU A 71 22.36 -25.51 9.13
C GLU A 71 20.99 -25.36 8.46
N VAL A 72 20.51 -24.13 8.27
CA VAL A 72 19.24 -23.84 7.60
C VAL A 72 19.31 -24.22 6.13
N VAL A 73 20.39 -23.83 5.43
CA VAL A 73 20.61 -24.18 4.01
C VAL A 73 20.69 -25.70 3.84
N ALA A 74 21.50 -26.39 4.66
CA ALA A 74 21.61 -27.85 4.59
C ALA A 74 20.27 -28.57 4.85
N LEU A 75 19.44 -28.02 5.73
CA LEU A 75 18.11 -28.57 5.99
C LEU A 75 17.17 -28.32 4.81
N ALA A 76 17.20 -27.12 4.23
CA ALA A 76 16.41 -26.78 3.05
C ALA A 76 16.80 -27.69 1.86
N ASP A 77 18.08 -27.85 1.57
CA ASP A 77 18.59 -28.73 0.50
C ASP A 77 18.16 -30.20 0.70
N LYS A 78 18.09 -30.64 1.95
CA LYS A 78 17.64 -32.00 2.27
C LYS A 78 16.15 -32.22 2.08
N LEU A 79 15.33 -31.20 2.42
CA LEU A 79 13.87 -31.32 2.48
C LEU A 79 13.18 -30.88 1.21
N LEU A 80 13.70 -29.85 0.54
CA LEU A 80 13.13 -29.30 -0.67
C LEU A 80 13.63 -30.11 -1.88
N LYS A 81 12.70 -30.66 -2.64
CA LYS A 81 13.04 -31.41 -3.83
C LYS A 81 13.19 -30.47 -5.01
N PRO A 82 14.27 -30.59 -5.82
CA PRO A 82 14.39 -29.83 -7.04
C PRO A 82 13.17 -30.01 -7.95
N CYS A 83 12.75 -28.93 -8.58
CA CYS A 83 11.65 -28.91 -9.54
C CYS A 83 12.07 -28.11 -10.78
N GLU A 84 11.34 -28.31 -11.86
CA GLU A 84 11.55 -27.54 -13.09
C GLU A 84 10.96 -26.11 -12.89
N ASP A 85 11.62 -25.12 -13.49
CA ASP A 85 11.12 -23.75 -13.51
C ASP A 85 9.88 -23.66 -14.41
N MET A 86 8.76 -23.21 -13.85
CA MET A 86 7.49 -23.06 -14.55
C MET A 86 7.46 -21.84 -15.48
N GLN A 87 8.45 -20.95 -15.40
CA GLN A 87 8.52 -19.74 -16.24
C GLN A 87 7.21 -18.94 -16.20
N LEU A 88 6.73 -18.61 -14.99
CA LEU A 88 5.46 -17.91 -14.83
C LEU A 88 5.54 -16.49 -15.41
N GLU A 89 4.63 -16.20 -16.32
CA GLU A 89 4.46 -14.86 -16.88
C GLU A 89 3.21 -14.21 -16.28
N CYS A 90 3.39 -13.06 -15.65
CA CYS A 90 2.27 -12.25 -15.17
C CYS A 90 1.89 -11.25 -16.25
N ILE A 91 0.69 -11.39 -16.80
CA ILE A 91 0.17 -10.49 -17.83
C ILE A 91 -0.93 -9.66 -17.21
N PHE A 92 -0.70 -8.35 -17.11
CA PHE A 92 -1.72 -7.39 -16.70
C PHE A 92 -2.29 -6.67 -17.92
N PRO A 93 -3.60 -6.39 -17.95
CA PRO A 93 -4.18 -5.57 -19.01
C PRO A 93 -3.64 -4.15 -18.92
N GLU A 94 -3.55 -3.47 -20.06
CA GLU A 94 -3.23 -2.06 -20.10
C GLU A 94 -4.28 -1.26 -19.31
N GLU A 95 -3.82 -0.51 -18.33
CA GLU A 95 -4.67 0.26 -17.42
C GLU A 95 -4.54 1.75 -17.70
N PRO A 96 -5.62 2.45 -18.14
CA PRO A 96 -5.57 3.88 -18.37
C PRO A 96 -5.41 4.65 -17.05
N MET A 97 -4.76 5.82 -17.11
CA MET A 97 -4.62 6.68 -15.92
C MET A 97 -5.92 7.35 -15.49
N GLU A 98 -6.86 7.51 -16.41
CA GLU A 98 -8.20 8.02 -16.11
C GLU A 98 -8.91 7.11 -15.11
N ILE A 99 -9.68 7.72 -14.22
CA ILE A 99 -10.50 6.98 -13.25
C ILE A 99 -11.85 6.59 -13.87
N VAL A 100 -12.43 5.51 -13.37
CA VAL A 100 -13.75 5.02 -13.82
C VAL A 100 -14.86 5.98 -13.40
N ARG A 101 -14.80 6.47 -12.16
CA ARG A 101 -15.81 7.40 -11.60
C ARG A 101 -15.20 8.21 -10.45
N ALA A 102 -15.62 9.46 -10.36
CA ALA A 102 -15.08 10.41 -9.38
C ALA A 102 -15.65 10.21 -7.96
N GLU A 103 -16.81 9.56 -7.84
CA GLU A 103 -17.49 9.38 -6.56
C GLU A 103 -18.34 8.12 -6.54
N THR A 104 -18.34 7.45 -5.39
CA THR A 104 -19.26 6.35 -5.08
C THR A 104 -19.84 6.61 -3.69
N VAL A 105 -21.15 6.57 -3.57
CA VAL A 105 -21.85 6.70 -2.31
C VAL A 105 -22.65 5.44 -2.05
N GLU A 106 -22.51 4.87 -0.88
CA GLU A 106 -23.23 3.71 -0.45
C GLU A 106 -23.83 3.94 0.95
N THR A 107 -25.02 3.40 1.19
CA THR A 107 -25.68 3.49 2.49
C THR A 107 -25.42 2.21 3.29
N ALA A 108 -24.92 2.37 4.51
CA ALA A 108 -24.67 1.28 5.43
C ALA A 108 -25.18 1.64 6.85
N PRO A 109 -25.51 0.67 7.71
CA PRO A 109 -25.96 0.90 9.08
C PRO A 109 -24.78 1.28 10.00
N ILE A 110 -24.16 2.43 9.77
CA ILE A 110 -23.00 2.95 10.50
C ILE A 110 -23.36 4.23 11.26
N GLY A 111 -22.66 4.48 12.36
CA GLY A 111 -22.93 5.65 13.22
C GLY A 111 -22.43 6.98 12.65
N THR A 112 -21.34 6.95 11.89
CA THR A 112 -20.73 8.13 11.25
C THR A 112 -20.33 7.75 9.83
N THR A 113 -20.46 8.68 8.88
CA THR A 113 -20.07 8.47 7.49
C THR A 113 -18.56 8.21 7.41
N MET A 114 -18.18 7.09 6.82
CA MET A 114 -16.80 6.77 6.44
C MET A 114 -16.50 7.33 5.06
N PHE A 115 -15.26 7.71 4.82
CA PHE A 115 -14.80 8.14 3.51
C PHE A 115 -13.42 7.61 3.19
N VAL A 116 -13.14 7.43 1.91
CA VAL A 116 -11.81 7.21 1.34
C VAL A 116 -11.65 8.15 0.15
N LEU A 117 -10.56 8.91 0.15
CA LEU A 117 -10.09 9.67 -1.00
C LEU A 117 -8.93 8.90 -1.63
N GLY A 118 -9.14 8.35 -2.81
CA GLY A 118 -8.13 7.58 -3.53
C GLY A 118 -7.54 8.40 -4.69
N TYR A 119 -6.22 8.44 -4.77
CA TYR A 119 -5.46 9.06 -5.85
C TYR A 119 -4.70 7.99 -6.62
N LYS A 120 -5.04 7.82 -7.89
CA LYS A 120 -4.35 6.92 -8.80
C LYS A 120 -3.11 7.62 -9.35
N CYS A 121 -1.94 7.07 -9.07
CA CYS A 121 -0.66 7.57 -9.54
C CYS A 121 -0.05 6.59 -10.55
N LYS A 122 0.93 7.05 -11.33
CA LYS A 122 1.65 6.18 -12.27
C LYS A 122 2.37 5.07 -11.50
N PRO A 123 2.28 3.81 -11.93
CA PRO A 123 3.04 2.73 -11.31
C PRO A 123 4.54 2.87 -11.56
N ALA A 124 5.32 2.20 -10.73
CA ALA A 124 6.75 2.01 -10.86
C ALA A 124 7.13 0.64 -10.31
N SER A 125 8.35 0.16 -10.57
CA SER A 125 8.82 -1.14 -10.06
C SER A 125 10.20 -1.02 -9.40
N GLY A 126 10.55 -2.01 -8.59
CA GLY A 126 11.86 -2.10 -7.96
C GLY A 126 12.23 -0.85 -7.14
N LEU A 127 13.44 -0.35 -7.30
CA LEU A 127 13.95 0.82 -6.57
C LEU A 127 13.19 2.11 -6.87
N GLU A 128 12.63 2.25 -8.07
CA GLU A 128 11.83 3.42 -8.42
C GLU A 128 10.49 3.41 -7.66
N ASN A 129 9.84 2.25 -7.58
CA ASN A 129 8.62 2.10 -6.77
C ASN A 129 8.90 2.38 -5.29
N LEU A 130 9.99 1.83 -4.73
CA LEU A 130 10.40 2.12 -3.35
C LEU A 130 10.61 3.62 -3.12
N LYS A 131 11.31 4.30 -4.04
CA LYS A 131 11.52 5.75 -3.94
C LYS A 131 10.20 6.51 -3.96
N LYS A 132 9.31 6.15 -4.86
CA LYS A 132 8.00 6.77 -5.01
C LYS A 132 7.13 6.55 -3.77
N GLU A 133 7.07 5.33 -3.23
CA GLU A 133 6.35 5.00 -2.00
C GLU A 133 6.84 5.83 -0.81
N LEU A 134 8.16 5.93 -0.63
CA LEU A 134 8.74 6.71 0.46
C LEU A 134 8.45 8.22 0.29
N LEU A 135 8.54 8.76 -0.93
CA LEU A 135 8.23 10.17 -1.20
C LEU A 135 6.74 10.46 -0.94
N ALA A 136 5.85 9.63 -1.45
CA ALA A 136 4.41 9.74 -1.20
C ALA A 136 4.09 9.69 0.29
N THR A 137 4.65 8.71 1.00
CA THR A 137 4.47 8.56 2.45
C THR A 137 4.96 9.79 3.21
N LEU A 138 6.14 10.32 2.88
CA LEU A 138 6.68 11.51 3.55
C LEU A 138 5.86 12.76 3.22
N ALA A 139 5.50 12.99 1.95
CA ALA A 139 4.69 14.14 1.55
C ALA A 139 3.31 14.13 2.23
N LEU A 140 2.64 12.98 2.23
CA LEU A 140 1.36 12.84 2.93
C LEU A 140 1.50 13.05 4.44
N LYS A 141 2.55 12.52 5.07
CA LYS A 141 2.80 12.76 6.51
C LYS A 141 3.02 14.23 6.83
N VAL A 142 3.72 14.97 5.99
CA VAL A 142 3.88 16.43 6.20
C VAL A 142 2.53 17.13 6.19
N LEU A 143 1.64 16.75 5.28
CA LEU A 143 0.33 17.38 5.12
C LEU A 143 -0.70 16.92 6.18
N THR A 144 -0.67 15.65 6.56
CA THR A 144 -1.80 15.01 7.27
C THR A 144 -1.45 14.44 8.64
N HIS A 145 -0.17 14.49 9.07
CA HIS A 145 0.19 14.03 10.41
C HIS A 145 -0.54 14.85 11.50
N VAL A 146 -0.79 14.22 12.63
CA VAL A 146 -1.51 14.84 13.76
C VAL A 146 -0.97 16.20 14.21
N THR A 147 0.28 16.53 13.91
CA THR A 147 0.91 17.82 14.21
C THR A 147 0.80 18.83 13.06
N SER A 148 0.26 18.43 11.91
CA SER A 148 0.14 19.33 10.76
C SER A 148 -0.97 20.36 10.95
N PRO A 149 -0.83 21.56 10.38
CA PRO A 149 -1.89 22.58 10.44
C PRO A 149 -3.20 22.10 9.82
N LEU A 150 -3.14 21.31 8.74
CA LEU A 150 -4.33 20.75 8.08
C LEU A 150 -5.09 19.82 9.02
N TYR A 151 -4.39 18.81 9.59
CA TYR A 151 -5.02 17.87 10.53
C TYR A 151 -5.63 18.59 11.72
N GLN A 152 -4.87 19.46 12.38
CA GLN A 152 -5.32 20.19 13.55
C GLN A 152 -6.51 21.13 13.24
N GLY A 153 -6.50 21.75 12.07
CA GLY A 153 -7.62 22.59 11.61
C GLY A 153 -8.89 21.76 11.39
N MET A 154 -8.79 20.64 10.67
CA MET A 154 -9.93 19.75 10.41
C MET A 154 -10.48 19.13 11.70
N LEU A 155 -9.60 18.71 12.62
CA LEU A 155 -9.99 18.15 13.92
C LEU A 155 -10.71 19.19 14.77
N LYS A 156 -10.18 20.41 14.86
CA LYS A 156 -10.78 21.53 15.61
C LYS A 156 -12.17 21.89 15.09
N ASP A 157 -12.35 21.86 13.77
CA ASP A 157 -13.64 22.16 13.13
C ASP A 157 -14.62 20.97 13.18
N GLY A 158 -14.19 19.82 13.74
CA GLY A 158 -15.00 18.61 13.86
C GLY A 158 -15.28 17.93 12.52
N LEU A 159 -14.43 18.17 11.50
CA LEU A 159 -14.53 17.55 10.18
C LEU A 159 -13.97 16.15 10.17
N ILE A 160 -12.98 15.85 11.01
CA ILE A 160 -12.39 14.53 11.18
C ILE A 160 -12.32 14.17 12.65
N ASN A 161 -12.03 12.91 12.93
CA ASN A 161 -11.69 12.39 14.25
C ASN A 161 -10.36 11.65 14.21
N GLU A 162 -10.03 10.88 15.25
CA GLU A 162 -8.77 10.14 15.38
C GLU A 162 -8.64 8.95 14.41
N THR A 163 -9.72 8.60 13.71
CA THR A 163 -9.67 7.53 12.68
C THR A 163 -9.02 7.98 11.38
N PHE A 164 -8.81 9.31 11.19
CA PHE A 164 -8.21 9.83 9.97
C PHE A 164 -6.78 9.33 9.78
N SER A 165 -6.55 8.66 8.68
CA SER A 165 -5.26 8.05 8.34
C SER A 165 -4.94 8.16 6.85
N THR A 166 -3.70 7.82 6.50
CA THR A 166 -3.23 7.76 5.12
C THR A 166 -2.51 6.46 4.86
N GLU A 167 -2.71 5.90 3.68
CA GLU A 167 -2.09 4.67 3.23
C GLU A 167 -1.57 4.81 1.80
N ILE A 168 -0.44 4.16 1.51
CA ILE A 168 0.03 3.93 0.14
C ILE A 168 -0.20 2.46 -0.17
N PHE A 169 -1.04 2.21 -1.16
CA PHE A 169 -1.36 0.88 -1.65
C PHE A 169 -0.79 0.73 -3.07
N ASN A 170 0.27 -0.05 -3.21
CA ASN A 170 1.05 -0.14 -4.43
C ASN A 170 1.53 -1.56 -4.73
N GLY A 171 1.82 -1.78 -5.99
CA GLY A 171 2.50 -2.94 -6.55
C GLY A 171 3.42 -2.50 -7.68
N ASP A 172 3.94 -3.45 -8.47
CA ASP A 172 4.81 -3.12 -9.60
C ASP A 172 4.06 -2.46 -10.77
N ASP A 173 2.74 -2.57 -10.81
CA ASP A 173 1.89 -2.18 -11.94
C ASP A 173 0.68 -1.30 -11.52
N PHE A 174 0.59 -0.96 -10.24
CA PHE A 174 -0.37 0.02 -9.74
C PHE A 174 0.19 0.82 -8.57
N PHE A 175 -0.32 2.04 -8.40
CA PHE A 175 0.02 2.89 -7.27
C PHE A 175 -1.17 3.77 -6.88
N VAL A 176 -1.60 3.68 -5.63
CA VAL A 176 -2.71 4.46 -5.06
C VAL A 176 -2.29 5.08 -3.75
N ALA A 177 -2.51 6.38 -3.61
CA ALA A 177 -2.44 7.06 -2.32
C ALA A 177 -3.87 7.21 -1.77
N MET A 178 -4.10 6.78 -0.55
CA MET A 178 -5.41 6.82 0.09
C MET A 178 -5.38 7.68 1.36
N LEU A 179 -6.44 8.45 1.55
CA LEU A 179 -6.71 9.20 2.78
C LEU A 179 -8.11 8.79 3.23
N GLU A 180 -8.22 8.30 4.45
CA GLU A 180 -9.46 7.69 4.94
C GLU A 180 -9.81 8.13 6.35
N GLY A 181 -11.04 7.94 6.74
CA GLY A 181 -11.52 8.25 8.08
C GLY A 181 -13.03 8.39 8.16
N GLU A 182 -13.46 8.94 9.26
CA GLU A 182 -14.87 9.29 9.52
C GLU A 182 -15.07 10.80 9.47
N SER A 183 -16.18 11.23 8.88
CA SER A 183 -16.56 12.65 8.80
C SER A 183 -18.06 12.82 8.72
N LYS A 184 -18.54 13.91 9.30
CA LYS A 184 -19.93 14.36 9.09
C LYS A 184 -20.10 15.04 7.72
N ASP A 185 -19.01 15.55 7.13
CA ASP A 185 -18.97 16.19 5.83
C ASP A 185 -17.69 15.79 5.05
N PRO A 186 -17.70 14.63 4.41
CA PRO A 186 -16.57 14.16 3.59
C PRO A 186 -16.20 15.12 2.46
N HIS A 187 -17.15 15.86 1.90
CA HIS A 187 -16.88 16.83 0.83
C HIS A 187 -16.04 17.99 1.34
N ALA A 188 -16.36 18.54 2.53
CA ALA A 188 -15.54 19.57 3.15
C ALA A 188 -14.13 19.07 3.48
N VAL A 189 -13.98 17.81 3.91
CA VAL A 189 -12.66 17.18 4.11
C VAL A 189 -11.88 17.14 2.80
N ARG A 190 -12.50 16.67 1.71
CA ARG A 190 -11.88 16.62 0.37
C ARG A 190 -11.40 18.00 -0.07
N GLU A 191 -12.24 19.03 0.05
CA GLU A 191 -11.88 20.39 -0.34
C GLU A 191 -10.68 20.93 0.44
N ARG A 192 -10.65 20.68 1.76
CA ARG A 192 -9.52 21.07 2.62
C ARG A 192 -8.22 20.36 2.21
N ILE A 193 -8.29 19.07 1.92
CA ILE A 193 -7.14 18.28 1.49
C ILE A 193 -6.65 18.77 0.13
N PHE A 194 -7.53 18.96 -0.85
CA PHE A 194 -7.17 19.47 -2.17
C PHE A 194 -6.51 20.85 -2.07
N ALA A 195 -7.08 21.76 -1.32
CA ALA A 195 -6.49 23.09 -1.12
C ALA A 195 -5.09 23.02 -0.50
N ALA A 196 -4.87 22.12 0.47
CA ALA A 196 -3.55 21.95 1.09
C ALA A 196 -2.54 21.31 0.15
N VAL A 197 -2.95 20.33 -0.67
CA VAL A 197 -2.09 19.71 -1.70
C VAL A 197 -1.72 20.74 -2.78
N GLU A 198 -2.68 21.52 -3.26
CA GLU A 198 -2.41 22.60 -4.24
C GLU A 198 -1.48 23.67 -3.69
N ASP A 199 -1.66 24.07 -2.43
CA ASP A 199 -0.77 25.03 -1.78
C ASP A 199 0.66 24.48 -1.67
N ALA A 200 0.80 23.23 -1.21
CA ALA A 200 2.09 22.59 -1.10
C ALA A 200 2.76 22.37 -2.48
N ALA A 201 2.01 22.07 -3.52
CA ALA A 201 2.54 21.95 -4.88
C ALA A 201 3.10 23.30 -5.39
N LYS A 202 2.47 24.43 -5.03
CA LYS A 202 2.89 25.79 -5.42
C LYS A 202 4.02 26.33 -4.55
N ASN A 203 3.89 26.19 -3.22
CA ASN A 203 4.75 26.87 -2.25
C ASN A 203 5.81 25.94 -1.62
N GLY A 204 5.69 24.63 -1.82
CA GLY A 204 6.51 23.60 -1.21
C GLY A 204 5.98 23.15 0.15
N LEU A 205 6.46 21.99 0.58
CA LEU A 205 6.18 21.39 1.88
C LEU A 205 6.96 22.12 2.99
N ASP A 206 6.46 22.06 4.23
CA ASP A 206 7.19 22.56 5.40
C ASP A 206 8.45 21.72 5.66
N GLU A 207 9.62 22.36 5.63
CA GLU A 207 10.92 21.72 5.80
C GLU A 207 11.09 21.06 7.17
N THR A 208 10.60 21.72 8.23
CA THR A 208 10.70 21.19 9.60
C THR A 208 9.84 19.94 9.77
N LEU A 209 8.62 19.96 9.26
CA LEU A 209 7.73 18.80 9.29
C LEU A 209 8.26 17.66 8.42
N PHE A 210 8.86 17.97 7.25
CA PHE A 210 9.49 16.97 6.39
C PHE A 210 10.65 16.26 7.10
N GLU A 211 11.60 17.01 7.66
CA GLU A 211 12.73 16.46 8.38
C GLU A 211 12.32 15.63 9.61
N ASN A 212 11.31 16.09 10.34
CA ASN A 212 10.77 15.35 11.48
C ASN A 212 10.09 14.05 11.02
N SER A 213 9.32 14.09 9.94
CA SER A 213 8.66 12.91 9.35
C SER A 213 9.70 11.90 8.84
N ARG A 214 10.74 12.37 8.15
CA ARG A 214 11.84 11.54 7.65
C ARG A 214 12.61 10.87 8.79
N LYS A 215 12.99 11.62 9.84
CA LYS A 215 13.65 11.09 11.02
C LYS A 215 12.79 10.08 11.78
N ASN A 216 11.49 10.36 11.89
CA ASN A 216 10.54 9.44 12.51
C ASN A 216 10.42 8.14 11.70
N ALA A 217 10.27 8.22 10.37
CA ALA A 217 10.22 7.06 9.50
C ALA A 217 11.51 6.23 9.58
N TYR A 218 12.67 6.88 9.56
CA TYR A 218 13.97 6.23 9.71
C TYR A 218 14.09 5.53 11.07
N GLY A 219 13.76 6.20 12.16
CA GLY A 219 13.78 5.62 13.51
C GLY A 219 12.84 4.42 13.64
N SER A 220 11.62 4.52 13.09
CA SER A 220 10.65 3.42 13.08
C SER A 220 11.15 2.22 12.26
N LEU A 221 11.82 2.46 11.14
CA LEU A 221 12.43 1.40 10.32
C LEU A 221 13.56 0.69 11.10
N ILE A 222 14.46 1.46 11.75
CA ILE A 222 15.53 0.88 12.56
C ILE A 222 14.98 0.05 13.73
N MET A 223 13.90 0.51 14.37
CA MET A 223 13.26 -0.23 15.45
C MET A 223 12.69 -1.58 15.01
N LYS A 224 12.29 -1.73 13.74
CA LYS A 224 11.83 -3.03 13.19
C LYS A 224 12.91 -4.11 13.25
N PHE A 225 14.19 -3.75 13.19
CA PHE A 225 15.29 -4.71 13.30
C PHE A 225 15.42 -5.37 14.69
N ASN A 226 14.72 -4.88 15.71
CA ASN A 226 14.62 -5.53 17.01
C ASN A 226 13.60 -6.68 17.04
N ASN A 227 12.82 -6.85 15.97
CA ASN A 227 11.80 -7.90 15.87
C ASN A 227 12.16 -8.87 14.74
N VAL A 228 12.38 -10.14 15.07
CA VAL A 228 12.83 -11.17 14.10
C VAL A 228 11.81 -11.43 12.99
N GLU A 229 10.52 -11.36 13.30
CA GLU A 229 9.46 -11.52 12.31
C GLU A 229 9.43 -10.35 11.34
N ALA A 230 9.57 -9.11 11.84
CA ALA A 230 9.66 -7.93 11.00
C ALA A 230 10.88 -7.96 10.06
N VAL A 231 12.01 -8.49 10.53
CA VAL A 231 13.23 -8.69 9.71
C VAL A 231 12.96 -9.75 8.63
N ALA A 232 12.36 -10.90 8.98
CA ALA A 232 12.03 -11.94 8.01
C ALA A 232 11.11 -11.41 6.90
N ASN A 233 10.06 -10.67 7.28
CA ASN A 233 9.12 -10.06 6.34
C ASN A 233 9.79 -8.99 5.47
N LEU A 234 10.68 -8.16 6.04
CA LEU A 234 11.45 -7.18 5.26
C LEU A 234 12.29 -7.87 4.18
N MET A 235 12.96 -8.98 4.51
CA MET A 235 13.76 -9.76 3.55
C MET A 235 12.90 -10.38 2.45
N ILE A 236 11.73 -10.94 2.78
CA ILE A 236 10.78 -11.48 1.80
C ILE A 236 10.31 -10.36 0.85
N ASN A 237 9.83 -9.25 1.40
CA ASN A 237 9.33 -8.14 0.62
C ASN A 237 10.41 -7.57 -0.32
N SER A 238 11.63 -7.41 0.19
CA SER A 238 12.76 -6.96 -0.63
C SER A 238 13.08 -7.92 -1.77
N ALA A 239 13.11 -9.22 -1.50
CA ALA A 239 13.38 -10.24 -2.51
C ALA A 239 12.27 -10.30 -3.58
N MET A 240 10.99 -10.19 -3.16
CA MET A 240 9.85 -10.19 -4.08
C MET A 240 9.81 -8.93 -4.95
N SER A 241 10.22 -7.79 -4.42
CA SER A 241 10.30 -6.51 -5.16
C SER A 241 11.61 -6.33 -5.95
N GLY A 242 12.52 -7.32 -5.91
CA GLY A 242 13.81 -7.25 -6.63
C GLY A 242 14.78 -6.17 -6.10
N ILE A 243 14.69 -5.80 -4.83
CA ILE A 243 15.56 -4.81 -4.17
C ILE A 243 16.38 -5.46 -3.05
N ALA A 244 17.47 -4.81 -2.64
CA ALA A 244 18.25 -5.30 -1.50
C ALA A 244 17.57 -4.95 -0.15
N PRO A 245 17.74 -5.77 0.90
CA PRO A 245 17.06 -5.57 2.20
C PRO A 245 17.33 -4.22 2.88
N PHE A 246 18.46 -3.58 2.58
CA PHE A 246 18.84 -2.28 3.17
C PHE A 246 18.62 -1.09 2.24
N ASP A 247 18.09 -1.31 1.03
CA ASP A 247 17.81 -0.21 0.09
C ASP A 247 16.81 0.79 0.68
N THR A 248 15.81 0.33 1.43
CA THR A 248 14.86 1.20 2.12
C THR A 248 15.57 2.14 3.12
N VAL A 249 16.54 1.61 3.89
CA VAL A 249 17.32 2.41 4.86
C VAL A 249 18.16 3.46 4.14
N THR A 250 18.86 3.04 3.09
CA THR A 250 19.73 3.90 2.28
C THR A 250 18.92 4.98 1.58
N MET A 251 17.82 4.58 0.93
CA MET A 251 16.92 5.48 0.21
C MET A 251 16.35 6.54 1.16
N LEU A 252 15.73 6.12 2.26
CA LEU A 252 15.11 7.02 3.23
C LEU A 252 16.10 8.03 3.83
N SER A 253 17.35 7.63 4.02
CA SER A 253 18.40 8.54 4.51
C SER A 253 18.82 9.59 3.49
N SER A 254 18.63 9.33 2.21
CA SER A 254 19.06 10.20 1.09
C SER A 254 17.98 11.11 0.54
N LEU A 255 16.69 10.84 0.84
CA LEU A 255 15.57 11.65 0.34
C LEU A 255 15.63 13.08 0.87
N THR A 256 15.37 14.03 -0.02
CA THR A 256 15.33 15.46 0.26
C THR A 256 13.91 16.03 0.13
N ILE A 257 13.70 17.20 0.70
CA ILE A 257 12.43 17.92 0.53
C ILE A 257 12.20 18.32 -0.93
N GLU A 258 13.25 18.58 -1.68
CA GLU A 258 13.17 18.89 -3.12
C GLU A 258 12.64 17.70 -3.91
N ASP A 259 13.04 16.47 -3.54
CA ASP A 259 12.50 15.25 -4.15
C ASP A 259 11.00 15.11 -3.85
N ALA A 260 10.56 15.35 -2.60
CA ALA A 260 9.17 15.28 -2.21
C ALA A 260 8.32 16.39 -2.88
N ASN A 261 8.85 17.62 -2.97
CA ASN A 261 8.19 18.72 -3.67
C ASN A 261 8.10 18.48 -5.18
N ARG A 262 9.07 17.81 -5.77
CA ARG A 262 9.03 17.42 -7.19
C ARG A 262 7.96 16.38 -7.41
N TRP A 263 7.96 15.30 -6.60
CA TRP A 263 6.97 14.25 -6.67
C TRP A 263 5.54 14.82 -6.57
N LEU A 264 5.28 15.70 -5.60
CA LEU A 264 3.95 16.29 -5.39
C LEU A 264 3.46 17.15 -6.57
N ARG A 265 4.38 17.69 -7.39
CA ARG A 265 4.02 18.46 -8.60
C ARG A 265 3.84 17.61 -9.84
N GLU A 266 4.43 16.43 -9.89
CA GLU A 266 4.44 15.55 -11.06
C GLU A 266 3.31 14.52 -11.03
N GLU A 267 2.77 14.24 -9.86
CA GLU A 267 1.65 13.32 -9.65
C GLU A 267 0.34 14.05 -9.35
#